data_9dcb1a02afe2eea4f1b99791745e94cb
#
_entry.id   9dcb1a02afe2eea4f1b99791745e94cb
#
_cell.length_a   1.000
_cell.length_b   1.000
_cell.length_c   1.000
_cell.angle_alpha   90.00
_cell.angle_beta   90.00
_cell.angle_gamma   90.00
#
_symmetry.space_group_name_H-M   'P 1'
#
loop_
_entity.id
_entity.type
_entity.pdbx_description
1 polymer ?
#
loop_
_entity_poly.entity_id
_entity_poly.type
_entity_poly.pdbx_seq_one_letter_code
_entity_poly.pdbx_strand_id
1 'polypeptide(L)'
;MNAVYDQKFSESTSGERGSRIDPVLARSWLLVNGGHFDRFPAAEHSRADIVVLDIEDAVAPKDKATARDNVTRWLAAGNTDWVRVNGFGTQWWADDLEMLSGSSVGGVMLAMVESVDHVTETAKRLPGVLIVALVETARGLERITEIASAKGTFRLAFGIGD
;
A
#
# COMPACT_ATOMS: atom_id res chain seq x y z
N MET A 1 -17.46 40.85 -19.18
CA MET A 1 -17.69 39.91 -18.08
C MET A 1 -17.04 38.59 -18.46
N ASN A 2 -15.91 38.22 -17.93
CA ASN A 2 -15.12 36.99 -18.01
C ASN A 2 -13.64 37.25 -18.32
N ALA A 3 -12.96 37.95 -17.39
CA ALA A 3 -11.50 38.12 -17.47
C ALA A 3 -10.81 37.88 -16.11
N VAL A 4 -11.41 37.06 -15.23
CA VAL A 4 -10.87 36.82 -13.86
C VAL A 4 -10.54 35.34 -13.61
N TYR A 5 -10.81 34.43 -14.55
CA TYR A 5 -10.59 32.99 -14.34
C TYR A 5 -9.31 32.43 -14.98
N ASP A 6 -8.57 33.20 -15.80
CA ASP A 6 -7.46 32.69 -16.61
C ASP A 6 -6.04 32.95 -16.04
N GLN A 7 -5.91 33.47 -14.81
CA GLN A 7 -4.60 33.90 -14.29
C GLN A 7 -4.09 33.12 -13.04
N LYS A 8 -4.58 31.95 -12.76
CA LYS A 8 -4.12 31.16 -11.60
C LYS A 8 -3.56 29.75 -11.91
N PHE A 9 -3.26 29.44 -13.16
CA PHE A 9 -2.71 28.12 -13.53
C PHE A 9 -1.36 28.16 -14.24
N SER A 10 -0.61 29.24 -14.16
CA SER A 10 0.79 29.27 -14.56
C SER A 10 1.66 29.58 -13.36
N GLU A 11 2.67 28.73 -13.14
CA GLU A 11 3.75 28.80 -12.16
C GLU A 11 3.52 28.10 -10.82
N SER A 12 3.74 26.80 -10.84
CA SER A 12 4.35 26.08 -9.71
C SER A 12 5.10 24.87 -10.28
N THR A 13 6.22 25.11 -10.94
CA THR A 13 7.24 24.12 -11.27
C THR A 13 8.44 24.33 -10.35
N SER A 14 8.26 24.03 -9.08
CA SER A 14 9.36 23.73 -8.15
C SER A 14 8.82 22.63 -7.24
N GLY A 15 9.37 21.44 -7.38
CA GLY A 15 8.89 20.22 -6.74
C GLY A 15 9.09 20.25 -5.22
N GLU A 16 8.21 20.92 -4.53
CA GLU A 16 7.93 20.57 -3.14
C GLU A 16 7.01 19.34 -3.17
N ARG A 17 7.52 18.20 -2.69
CA ARG A 17 6.67 17.06 -2.34
C ARG A 17 5.56 17.58 -1.44
N GLY A 18 4.36 17.70 -1.97
CA GLY A 18 3.19 18.07 -1.19
C GLY A 18 3.11 17.09 -0.01
N SER A 19 2.93 17.63 1.20
CA SER A 19 2.68 16.82 2.39
C SER A 19 1.56 15.83 2.07
N ARG A 20 1.87 14.53 2.04
CA ARG A 20 0.84 13.50 1.85
C ARG A 20 -0.19 13.64 2.95
N ILE A 21 -1.43 13.41 2.60
CA ILE A 21 -2.55 13.44 3.57
C ILE A 21 -2.31 12.39 4.66
N ASP A 22 -2.73 12.71 5.88
CA ASP A 22 -2.77 11.71 6.96
C ASP A 22 -3.55 10.47 6.47
N PRO A 23 -2.99 9.26 6.56
CA PRO A 23 -3.66 8.04 6.13
C PRO A 23 -5.06 7.84 6.72
N VAL A 24 -5.33 8.40 7.91
CA VAL A 24 -6.68 8.39 8.53
C VAL A 24 -7.70 9.13 7.65
N LEU A 25 -7.28 10.15 6.92
CA LEU A 25 -8.13 10.98 6.08
C LEU A 25 -8.13 10.55 4.60
N ALA A 26 -7.30 9.59 4.22
CA ALA A 26 -7.15 9.13 2.84
C ALA A 26 -8.45 8.51 2.30
N ARG A 27 -8.86 8.95 1.11
CA ARG A 27 -10.09 8.55 0.41
C ARG A 27 -9.80 7.85 -0.91
N SER A 28 -8.63 8.09 -1.51
CA SER A 28 -8.21 7.50 -2.77
C SER A 28 -6.89 6.73 -2.61
N TRP A 29 -6.88 5.49 -3.09
CA TRP A 29 -5.77 4.56 -2.97
C TRP A 29 -5.45 4.03 -4.37
N LEU A 30 -4.28 4.39 -4.91
CA LEU A 30 -3.85 4.00 -6.24
C LEU A 30 -2.91 2.80 -6.17
N LEU A 31 -3.35 1.64 -6.66
CA LEU A 31 -2.51 0.47 -6.79
C LEU A 31 -1.64 0.58 -8.05
N VAL A 32 -0.36 0.29 -7.91
CA VAL A 32 0.63 0.31 -8.99
C VAL A 32 1.43 -0.99 -8.97
N ASN A 33 1.43 -1.72 -10.08
CA ASN A 33 2.15 -2.98 -10.21
C ASN A 33 3.64 -2.82 -9.87
N GLY A 34 4.12 -3.51 -8.84
CA GLY A 34 5.49 -3.47 -8.34
C GLY A 34 6.55 -3.96 -9.34
N GLY A 35 6.16 -4.72 -10.34
CA GLY A 35 7.04 -5.14 -11.43
C GLY A 35 7.41 -4.02 -12.40
N HIS A 36 6.68 -2.89 -12.39
CA HIS A 36 6.86 -1.77 -13.32
C HIS A 36 7.45 -0.54 -12.63
N PHE A 37 8.74 -0.60 -12.29
CA PHE A 37 9.45 0.49 -11.63
C PHE A 37 9.34 1.86 -12.34
N ASP A 38 9.27 1.85 -13.66
CA ASP A 38 9.10 3.04 -14.51
C ASP A 38 7.80 3.80 -14.24
N ARG A 39 6.78 3.15 -13.65
CA ARG A 39 5.49 3.76 -13.31
C ARG A 39 5.45 4.43 -11.94
N PHE A 40 6.39 4.12 -11.05
CA PHE A 40 6.39 4.63 -9.68
C PHE A 40 6.47 6.17 -9.61
N PRO A 41 7.35 6.85 -10.39
CA PRO A 41 7.39 8.31 -10.38
C PRO A 41 6.09 8.96 -10.83
N ALA A 42 5.42 8.41 -11.84
CA ALA A 42 4.15 8.94 -12.32
C ALA A 42 3.02 8.75 -11.28
N ALA A 43 3.02 7.61 -10.59
CA ALA A 43 2.07 7.34 -9.51
C ALA A 43 2.27 8.29 -8.32
N GLU A 44 3.53 8.54 -7.94
CA GLU A 44 3.91 9.48 -6.88
C GLU A 44 3.40 10.90 -7.17
N HIS A 45 3.42 11.31 -8.44
CA HIS A 45 2.89 12.62 -8.87
C HIS A 45 1.40 12.62 -9.17
N SER A 46 0.70 11.50 -8.95
CA SER A 46 -0.76 11.43 -9.11
C SER A 46 -1.48 12.23 -8.04
N ARG A 47 -2.80 12.42 -8.23
CA ARG A 47 -3.67 13.05 -7.22
C ARG A 47 -4.25 12.05 -6.20
N ALA A 48 -3.79 10.81 -6.20
CA ALA A 48 -4.21 9.83 -5.20
C ALA A 48 -3.67 10.24 -3.82
N ASP A 49 -4.50 10.08 -2.80
CA ASP A 49 -4.11 10.35 -1.41
C ASP A 49 -3.01 9.39 -0.95
N ILE A 50 -3.10 8.13 -1.36
CA ILE A 50 -2.12 7.07 -1.07
C ILE A 50 -1.77 6.33 -2.36
N VAL A 51 -0.49 6.10 -2.58
CA VAL A 51 0.00 5.16 -3.59
C VAL A 51 0.36 3.85 -2.91
N VAL A 52 -0.08 2.74 -3.49
CA VAL A 52 0.16 1.38 -3.01
C VAL A 52 0.95 0.61 -4.07
N LEU A 53 2.19 0.30 -3.80
CA LEU A 53 3.01 -0.55 -4.66
C LEU A 53 2.56 -1.99 -4.47
N ASP A 54 2.06 -2.60 -5.51
CA ASP A 54 1.44 -3.90 -5.46
C ASP A 54 2.43 -5.01 -5.84
N ILE A 55 2.79 -5.85 -4.89
CA ILE A 55 3.62 -7.05 -5.09
C ILE A 55 2.84 -8.35 -4.95
N GLU A 56 1.50 -8.23 -4.89
CA GLU A 56 0.57 -9.36 -4.78
C GLU A 56 0.00 -9.72 -6.16
N ASP A 57 -1.30 -9.71 -6.40
CA ASP A 57 -1.96 -10.23 -7.60
C ASP A 57 -1.51 -9.59 -8.92
N ALA A 58 -1.14 -8.32 -8.90
CA ALA A 58 -0.64 -7.66 -10.11
C ALA A 58 0.71 -8.21 -10.60
N VAL A 59 1.40 -9.05 -9.81
CA VAL A 59 2.74 -9.57 -10.11
C VAL A 59 2.72 -11.08 -10.22
N ALA A 60 3.13 -11.59 -11.38
CA ALA A 60 3.21 -13.05 -11.58
C ALA A 60 4.23 -13.71 -10.62
N PRO A 61 4.03 -14.98 -10.23
CA PRO A 61 4.92 -15.69 -9.30
C PRO A 61 6.41 -15.60 -9.63
N LYS A 62 6.78 -15.72 -10.90
CA LYS A 62 8.16 -15.64 -11.37
C LYS A 62 8.79 -14.25 -11.22
N ASP A 63 7.98 -13.21 -11.13
CA ASP A 63 8.42 -11.81 -11.11
C ASP A 63 8.38 -11.20 -9.69
N LYS A 64 7.95 -11.96 -8.67
CA LYS A 64 7.85 -11.49 -7.27
C LYS A 64 9.17 -10.96 -6.71
N ALA A 65 10.28 -11.63 -6.99
CA ALA A 65 11.61 -11.17 -6.55
C ALA A 65 11.96 -9.82 -7.17
N THR A 66 11.75 -9.66 -8.48
CA THR A 66 11.99 -8.39 -9.18
C THR A 66 11.12 -7.27 -8.62
N ALA A 67 9.85 -7.55 -8.32
CA ALA A 67 8.95 -6.55 -7.73
C ALA A 67 9.43 -6.11 -6.33
N ARG A 68 9.88 -7.05 -5.47
CA ARG A 68 10.50 -6.72 -4.18
C ARG A 68 11.74 -5.84 -4.34
N ASP A 69 12.63 -6.17 -5.28
CA ASP A 69 13.83 -5.36 -5.56
C ASP A 69 13.47 -3.93 -6.00
N ASN A 70 12.45 -3.78 -6.84
CA ASN A 70 11.95 -2.49 -7.27
C ASN A 70 11.43 -1.67 -6.09
N VAL A 71 10.59 -2.27 -5.23
CA VAL A 71 10.05 -1.61 -4.03
C VAL A 71 11.15 -1.24 -3.06
N THR A 72 12.10 -2.15 -2.79
CA THR A 72 13.27 -1.88 -1.94
C THR A 72 14.05 -0.66 -2.42
N ARG A 73 14.38 -0.63 -3.71
CA ARG A 73 15.11 0.49 -4.32
C ARG A 73 14.34 1.81 -4.23
N TRP A 74 13.02 1.76 -4.39
CA TRP A 74 12.15 2.93 -4.31
C TRP A 74 12.08 3.50 -2.89
N LEU A 75 11.88 2.66 -1.89
CA LEU A 75 11.84 3.06 -0.49
C LEU A 75 13.22 3.54 0.01
N ALA A 76 14.32 2.89 -0.42
CA ALA A 76 15.68 3.32 -0.10
C ALA A 76 16.04 4.71 -0.65
N ALA A 77 15.34 5.17 -1.70
CA ALA A 77 15.46 6.53 -2.21
C ALA A 77 14.72 7.59 -1.36
N GLY A 78 14.13 7.20 -0.22
CA GLY A 78 13.44 8.09 0.72
C GLY A 78 11.95 8.26 0.46
N ASN A 79 11.36 7.46 -0.43
CA ASN A 79 9.92 7.43 -0.64
C ASN A 79 9.23 6.66 0.50
N THR A 80 7.94 6.97 0.74
CA THR A 80 7.17 6.43 1.87
C THR A 80 5.82 5.86 1.40
N ASP A 81 5.82 5.25 0.21
CA ASP A 81 4.62 4.63 -0.34
C ASP A 81 4.18 3.42 0.49
N TRP A 82 2.91 3.07 0.35
CA TRP A 82 2.36 1.85 0.91
C TRP A 82 2.69 0.66 0.00
N VAL A 83 2.62 -0.55 0.57
CA VAL A 83 2.87 -1.78 -0.19
C VAL A 83 1.75 -2.78 0.04
N ARG A 84 1.13 -3.31 -1.04
CA ARG A 84 0.27 -4.47 -0.93
C ARG A 84 1.14 -5.72 -0.96
N VAL A 85 1.14 -6.45 0.16
CA VAL A 85 1.92 -7.66 0.38
C VAL A 85 1.07 -8.91 0.20
N ASN A 86 1.71 -10.01 -0.14
CA ASN A 86 1.05 -11.31 -0.28
C ASN A 86 0.42 -11.76 1.03
N GLY A 87 -0.65 -12.55 0.93
CA GLY A 87 -1.42 -13.04 2.07
C GLY A 87 -0.61 -13.92 3.03
N PHE A 88 -0.99 -13.90 4.30
CA PHE A 88 -0.42 -14.74 5.35
C PHE A 88 -0.43 -16.23 4.96
N GLY A 89 0.67 -16.90 5.21
CA GLY A 89 0.83 -18.33 4.90
C GLY A 89 1.16 -18.65 3.45
N THR A 90 1.20 -17.66 2.55
CA THR A 90 1.80 -17.87 1.22
C THR A 90 3.32 -17.96 1.32
N GLN A 91 3.94 -18.58 0.33
CA GLN A 91 5.40 -18.70 0.27
C GLN A 91 6.13 -17.34 0.15
N TRP A 92 5.43 -16.25 -0.20
CA TRP A 92 5.99 -14.91 -0.42
C TRP A 92 5.84 -13.98 0.79
N TRP A 93 4.86 -14.22 1.65
CA TRP A 93 4.54 -13.34 2.77
C TRP A 93 5.73 -13.04 3.68
N ALA A 94 6.50 -14.05 4.04
CA ALA A 94 7.64 -13.88 4.94
C ALA A 94 8.73 -12.99 4.34
N ASP A 95 9.07 -13.23 3.07
CA ASP A 95 10.08 -12.45 2.34
C ASP A 95 9.63 -11.00 2.11
N ASP A 96 8.32 -10.79 1.85
CA ASP A 96 7.76 -9.45 1.68
C ASP A 96 7.91 -8.62 2.97
N LEU A 97 7.63 -9.23 4.13
CA LEU A 97 7.76 -8.53 5.41
C LEU A 97 9.23 -8.33 5.80
N GLU A 98 10.12 -9.25 5.50
CA GLU A 98 11.56 -9.10 5.73
C GLU A 98 12.11 -7.91 4.93
N MET A 99 11.74 -7.79 3.66
CA MET A 99 12.11 -6.68 2.79
C MET A 99 11.63 -5.32 3.34
N LEU A 100 10.44 -5.27 3.95
CA LEU A 100 9.87 -4.05 4.51
C LEU A 100 10.38 -3.71 5.92
N SER A 101 10.97 -4.69 6.61
CA SER A 101 11.46 -4.48 7.99
C SER A 101 12.55 -3.43 8.02
N GLY A 102 12.35 -2.36 8.83
CA GLY A 102 13.27 -1.25 8.94
C GLY A 102 13.31 -0.29 7.75
N SER A 103 12.43 -0.48 6.75
CA SER A 103 12.29 0.44 5.63
C SER A 103 11.47 1.68 6.00
N SER A 104 11.39 2.66 5.08
CA SER A 104 10.56 3.87 5.20
C SER A 104 9.13 3.65 4.72
N VAL A 105 8.63 2.41 4.65
CA VAL A 105 7.27 2.12 4.18
C VAL A 105 6.21 2.88 5.00
N GLY A 106 5.27 3.54 4.35
CA GLY A 106 4.21 4.30 5.02
C GLY A 106 3.14 3.41 5.67
N GLY A 107 2.97 2.21 5.18
CA GLY A 107 2.06 1.18 5.69
C GLY A 107 1.97 0.01 4.74
N VAL A 108 1.26 -1.04 5.15
CA VAL A 108 1.02 -2.22 4.33
C VAL A 108 -0.46 -2.50 4.14
N MET A 109 -0.83 -2.99 2.96
CA MET A 109 -2.13 -3.60 2.69
C MET A 109 -1.89 -5.12 2.65
N LEU A 110 -2.37 -5.83 3.66
CA LEU A 110 -2.23 -7.28 3.76
C LEU A 110 -3.37 -7.95 2.99
N ALA A 111 -3.04 -8.69 1.94
CA ALA A 111 -4.00 -9.39 1.12
C ALA A 111 -4.59 -10.63 1.83
N MET A 112 -5.77 -11.08 1.39
CA MET A 112 -6.39 -12.35 1.79
C MET A 112 -6.56 -12.52 3.30
N VAL A 113 -6.96 -11.44 4.02
CA VAL A 113 -7.12 -11.54 5.48
C VAL A 113 -8.38 -12.29 5.85
N GLU A 114 -8.21 -13.41 6.57
CA GLU A 114 -9.29 -14.30 7.00
C GLU A 114 -9.37 -14.50 8.52
N SER A 115 -8.41 -13.99 9.28
CA SER A 115 -8.40 -14.13 10.74
C SER A 115 -7.58 -13.04 11.43
N VAL A 116 -7.79 -12.91 12.74
CA VAL A 116 -7.00 -12.03 13.63
C VAL A 116 -5.50 -12.35 13.55
N ASP A 117 -5.14 -13.63 13.45
CA ASP A 117 -3.75 -14.07 13.44
C ASP A 117 -2.99 -13.53 12.21
N HIS A 118 -3.65 -13.42 11.05
CA HIS A 118 -3.02 -12.84 9.85
C HIS A 118 -2.51 -11.43 10.12
N VAL A 119 -3.31 -10.60 10.79
CA VAL A 119 -2.94 -9.23 11.14
C VAL A 119 -1.91 -9.19 12.26
N THR A 120 -2.14 -9.95 13.34
CA THR A 120 -1.28 -9.89 14.52
C THR A 120 0.13 -10.42 14.25
N GLU A 121 0.27 -11.48 13.44
CA GLU A 121 1.58 -11.99 13.04
C GLU A 121 2.31 -11.03 12.09
N THR A 122 1.57 -10.36 11.19
CA THR A 122 2.14 -9.29 10.36
C THR A 122 2.60 -8.10 11.21
N ALA A 123 1.79 -7.66 12.17
CA ALA A 123 2.14 -6.57 13.08
C ALA A 123 3.35 -6.86 13.97
N LYS A 124 3.55 -8.12 14.37
CA LYS A 124 4.76 -8.55 15.12
C LYS A 124 6.03 -8.40 14.29
N ARG A 125 5.97 -8.67 12.99
CA ARG A 125 7.11 -8.57 12.09
C ARG A 125 7.40 -7.14 11.62
N LEU A 126 6.37 -6.29 11.59
CA LEU A 126 6.44 -4.88 11.18
C LEU A 126 5.97 -3.96 12.30
N PRO A 127 6.70 -3.88 13.43
CA PRO A 127 6.29 -3.08 14.58
C PRO A 127 6.17 -1.59 14.21
N GLY A 128 5.03 -0.99 14.51
CA GLY A 128 4.75 0.42 14.25
C GLY A 128 4.25 0.73 12.82
N VAL A 129 4.25 -0.23 11.91
CA VAL A 129 3.71 -0.06 10.55
C VAL A 129 2.19 -0.20 10.57
N LEU A 130 1.48 0.72 9.93
CA LEU A 130 0.02 0.69 9.77
C LEU A 130 -0.39 -0.46 8.84
N ILE A 131 -1.43 -1.23 9.22
CA ILE A 131 -1.91 -2.36 8.42
C ILE A 131 -3.35 -2.12 7.97
N VAL A 132 -3.57 -2.05 6.66
CA VAL A 132 -4.89 -2.21 6.06
C VAL A 132 -5.12 -3.71 5.84
N ALA A 133 -6.15 -4.26 6.48
CA ALA A 133 -6.55 -5.64 6.28
C ALA A 133 -7.49 -5.71 5.06
N LEU A 134 -7.03 -6.32 3.97
CA LEU A 134 -7.82 -6.52 2.76
C LEU A 134 -8.62 -7.81 2.89
N VAL A 135 -9.95 -7.66 3.04
CA VAL A 135 -10.93 -8.74 3.18
C VAL A 135 -11.58 -8.98 1.82
N GLU A 136 -11.34 -10.13 1.23
CA GLU A 136 -11.76 -10.43 -0.14
C GLU A 136 -12.26 -11.88 -0.30
N THR A 137 -12.43 -12.59 0.83
CA THR A 137 -12.99 -13.95 0.87
C THR A 137 -14.23 -14.01 1.75
N ALA A 138 -15.12 -14.99 1.51
CA ALA A 138 -16.29 -15.24 2.35
C ALA A 138 -15.88 -15.49 3.82
N ARG A 139 -14.80 -16.25 4.05
CA ARG A 139 -14.29 -16.53 5.40
C ARG A 139 -13.83 -15.26 6.12
N GLY A 140 -13.16 -14.34 5.40
CA GLY A 140 -12.77 -13.04 5.94
C GLY A 140 -13.98 -12.20 6.31
N LEU A 141 -15.04 -12.21 5.48
CA LEU A 141 -16.29 -11.51 5.74
C LEU A 141 -17.01 -12.05 6.98
N GLU A 142 -17.05 -13.36 7.18
CA GLU A 142 -17.65 -13.99 8.37
C GLU A 142 -16.97 -13.54 9.68
N ARG A 143 -15.67 -13.19 9.63
CA ARG A 143 -14.85 -12.80 10.78
C ARG A 143 -14.51 -11.31 10.84
N ILE A 144 -15.21 -10.51 10.08
CA ILE A 144 -14.82 -9.11 9.87
C ILE A 144 -14.75 -8.31 11.18
N THR A 145 -15.65 -8.56 12.13
CA THR A 145 -15.66 -7.86 13.43
C THR A 145 -14.41 -8.19 14.25
N GLU A 146 -13.98 -9.45 14.22
CA GLU A 146 -12.76 -9.89 14.90
C GLU A 146 -11.52 -9.26 14.24
N ILE A 147 -11.45 -9.31 12.90
CA ILE A 147 -10.37 -8.72 12.11
C ILE A 147 -10.27 -7.20 12.34
N ALA A 148 -11.41 -6.51 12.34
CA ALA A 148 -11.46 -5.07 12.58
C ALA A 148 -10.94 -4.68 13.98
N SER A 149 -11.16 -5.56 14.97
CA SER A 149 -10.75 -5.36 16.36
C SER A 149 -9.35 -5.89 16.66
N ALA A 150 -8.69 -6.55 15.70
CA ALA A 150 -7.37 -7.13 15.90
C ALA A 150 -6.33 -6.05 16.21
N LYS A 151 -5.45 -6.32 17.17
CA LYS A 151 -4.33 -5.42 17.46
C LYS A 151 -3.41 -5.33 16.24
N GLY A 152 -3.30 -4.13 15.67
CA GLY A 152 -2.52 -3.86 14.46
C GLY A 152 -3.38 -3.49 13.26
N THR A 153 -4.68 -3.78 13.26
CA THR A 153 -5.57 -3.31 12.20
C THR A 153 -5.73 -1.79 12.27
N PHE A 154 -5.25 -1.11 11.24
CA PHE A 154 -5.47 0.32 11.05
C PHE A 154 -6.81 0.59 10.36
N ARG A 155 -7.10 -0.17 9.30
CA ARG A 155 -8.30 -0.01 8.47
C ARG A 155 -8.65 -1.34 7.80
N LEU A 156 -9.92 -1.51 7.43
CA LEU A 156 -10.35 -2.57 6.52
C LEU A 156 -10.43 -2.04 5.08
N ALA A 157 -10.10 -2.88 4.13
CA ALA A 157 -10.43 -2.72 2.72
C ALA A 157 -11.17 -3.97 2.22
N PHE A 158 -11.96 -3.81 1.16
CA PHE A 158 -12.71 -4.91 0.56
C PHE A 158 -12.30 -5.10 -0.89
N GLY A 159 -11.91 -6.32 -1.24
CA GLY A 159 -11.73 -6.75 -2.61
C GLY A 159 -12.98 -7.46 -3.14
N ILE A 160 -13.33 -7.21 -4.40
CA ILE A 160 -14.52 -7.79 -5.07
C ILE A 160 -14.15 -8.50 -6.38
N GLY A 161 -12.88 -8.75 -6.63
CA GLY A 161 -12.35 -9.24 -7.92
C GLY A 161 -12.11 -10.75 -7.99
N ASP A 162 -12.24 -11.48 -6.91
CA ASP A 162 -11.92 -12.92 -6.83
C ASP A 162 -13.16 -13.79 -6.66
#